data_f06d14eab5a2825b033d7d58993b33b2
#
_entry.id   f06d14eab5a2825b033d7d58993b33b2
#
_cell.length_a   1.000
_cell.length_b   1.000
_cell.length_c   1.000
_cell.angle_alpha   90.00
_cell.angle_beta   90.00
_cell.angle_gamma   90.00
#
_symmetry.space_group_name_H-M   'P 1'
#
loop_
_entity.id
_entity.type
_entity.pdbx_description
1 polymer ?
#
loop_
_entity_poly.entity_id
_entity_poly.type
_entity_poly.pdbx_seq_one_letter_code
_entity_poly.pdbx_strand_id
1 'polypeptide(L)'
;MCIYSISVSSSIVWKPCATPSGKIITGDYAPDHPHQHGLFFAWTKSNFRDKPTEFWNQKKKLGDIRFHQFLGKTENKKSLSLQFEQIFTAGKDFDQPILKETWKITVPGKELPHHQFDLTSIQSCATEDPLIIQRYHYGGMAIRGNDQWLKLDEDGNLLGNMISSDGKNPK
;
A
#
# COMPACT_ATOMS: atom_id res chain seq x y z
N MET A 1 -5.10 5.21 -22.19
CA MET A 1 -3.99 5.84 -21.42
C MET A 1 -4.47 5.96 -19.98
N CYS A 2 -4.09 5.01 -19.10
CA CYS A 2 -4.46 5.11 -17.70
C CYS A 2 -3.59 6.16 -17.03
N ILE A 3 -4.24 7.20 -16.51
CA ILE A 3 -3.56 8.22 -15.71
C ILE A 3 -3.43 7.65 -14.29
N TYR A 4 -2.26 7.12 -13.98
CA TYR A 4 -1.90 6.82 -12.60
C TYR A 4 -1.53 8.14 -11.92
N SER A 5 -2.44 8.75 -11.17
CA SER A 5 -2.07 9.87 -10.33
C SER A 5 -1.44 9.31 -9.05
N ILE A 6 -0.14 9.51 -8.91
CA ILE A 6 0.55 9.32 -7.63
C ILE A 6 0.26 10.58 -6.83
N SER A 7 -0.68 10.52 -5.90
CA SER A 7 -0.90 11.60 -4.95
C SER A 7 0.17 11.51 -3.87
N VAL A 8 1.00 12.54 -3.76
CA VAL A 8 1.97 12.69 -2.68
C VAL A 8 1.23 13.25 -1.47
N SER A 9 0.53 12.40 -0.74
CA SER A 9 0.22 12.62 0.66
C SER A 9 1.40 12.10 1.50
N SER A 10 1.37 12.23 2.81
CA SER A 10 2.44 11.77 3.71
C SER A 10 2.90 10.31 3.51
N SER A 11 2.15 9.51 2.77
CA SER A 11 2.54 8.18 2.26
C SER A 11 2.21 8.09 0.77
N ILE A 12 3.03 7.36 -0.03
CA ILE A 12 2.66 7.06 -1.41
C ILE A 12 1.54 6.03 -1.40
N VAL A 13 0.42 6.46 -1.92
CA VAL A 13 -0.78 5.65 -2.05
C VAL A 13 -1.24 5.65 -3.50
N TRP A 14 -1.51 4.48 -4.03
CA TRP A 14 -2.06 4.34 -5.37
C TRP A 14 -3.56 4.65 -5.36
N LYS A 15 -3.92 5.83 -5.88
CA LYS A 15 -5.29 6.32 -5.95
C LYS A 15 -5.65 6.85 -7.31
N PRO A 16 -6.83 6.56 -7.78
CA PRO A 16 -7.56 5.30 -7.67
C PRO A 16 -7.01 4.27 -8.66
N CYS A 17 -6.99 2.99 -8.31
CA CYS A 17 -6.80 1.93 -9.29
C CYS A 17 -8.13 1.63 -9.99
N ALA A 18 -8.10 1.55 -11.31
CA ALA A 18 -9.26 1.24 -12.11
C ALA A 18 -8.99 0.09 -13.08
N THR A 19 -10.03 -0.58 -13.54
CA THR A 19 -9.97 -1.54 -14.65
C THR A 19 -9.72 -0.81 -15.98
N PRO A 20 -9.36 -1.49 -17.08
CA PRO A 20 -9.30 -0.89 -18.41
C PRO A 20 -10.60 -0.22 -18.86
N SER A 21 -11.75 -0.70 -18.36
CA SER A 21 -13.07 -0.09 -18.62
C SER A 21 -13.40 1.10 -17.72
N GLY A 22 -12.46 1.54 -16.87
CA GLY A 22 -12.63 2.72 -16.01
C GLY A 22 -13.35 2.45 -14.67
N LYS A 23 -13.66 1.21 -14.32
CA LYS A 23 -14.26 0.89 -13.02
C LYS A 23 -13.20 0.99 -11.91
N ILE A 24 -13.45 1.84 -10.93
CA ILE A 24 -12.56 2.00 -9.76
C ILE A 24 -12.68 0.76 -8.87
N ILE A 25 -11.54 0.16 -8.56
CA ILE A 25 -11.44 -1.06 -7.73
C ILE A 25 -10.87 -0.82 -6.34
N THR A 26 -10.28 0.35 -6.08
CA THR A 26 -9.73 0.70 -4.76
C THR A 26 -10.59 1.72 -4.05
N GLY A 27 -10.68 1.59 -2.73
CA GLY A 27 -11.25 2.57 -1.82
C GLY A 27 -10.21 3.54 -1.29
N ASP A 28 -10.67 4.63 -0.70
CA ASP A 28 -9.86 5.67 -0.12
C ASP A 28 -10.60 6.38 1.01
N TYR A 29 -9.93 6.55 2.17
CA TYR A 29 -10.54 7.16 3.35
C TYR A 29 -11.87 6.52 3.77
N ALA A 30 -11.97 5.19 3.71
CA ALA A 30 -13.18 4.49 4.08
C ALA A 30 -13.64 4.89 5.50
N PRO A 31 -14.96 5.10 5.72
CA PRO A 31 -15.46 5.57 7.02
C PRO A 31 -15.09 4.69 8.21
N ASP A 32 -14.99 3.39 7.99
CA ASP A 32 -14.59 2.39 9.00
C ASP A 32 -13.08 2.38 9.25
N HIS A 33 -12.27 2.65 8.23
CA HIS A 33 -10.80 2.60 8.26
C HIS A 33 -10.17 3.76 7.47
N PRO A 34 -10.28 5.00 7.93
CA PRO A 34 -9.84 6.18 7.18
C PRO A 34 -8.31 6.29 6.98
N HIS A 35 -7.54 5.38 7.59
CA HIS A 35 -6.09 5.25 7.39
C HIS A 35 -5.72 4.23 6.30
N GLN A 36 -6.70 3.60 5.64
CA GLN A 36 -6.46 2.66 4.54
C GLN A 36 -6.72 3.36 3.19
N HIS A 37 -5.75 3.25 2.29
CA HIS A 37 -5.73 3.98 1.03
C HIS A 37 -5.24 3.09 -0.11
N GLY A 38 -6.07 2.77 -1.08
CA GLY A 38 -5.67 2.08 -2.30
C GLY A 38 -4.81 0.83 -2.08
N LEU A 39 -3.65 0.79 -2.70
CA LEU A 39 -2.60 -0.21 -2.49
C LEU A 39 -1.52 0.38 -1.58
N PHE A 40 -1.19 -0.30 -0.50
CA PHE A 40 -0.21 0.18 0.48
C PHE A 40 0.56 -0.96 1.14
N PHE A 41 1.67 -0.60 1.78
CA PHE A 41 2.47 -1.52 2.59
C PHE A 41 2.74 -0.88 3.95
N ALA A 42 2.48 -1.61 5.04
CA ALA A 42 2.78 -1.15 6.39
C ALA A 42 2.95 -2.30 7.38
N TRP A 43 3.78 -2.10 8.40
CA TRP A 43 3.92 -3.02 9.53
C TRP A 43 3.00 -2.60 10.67
N THR A 44 2.27 -3.55 11.26
CA THR A 44 1.31 -3.28 12.34
C THR A 44 1.94 -3.35 13.71
N LYS A 45 2.63 -4.43 14.02
CA LYS A 45 3.20 -4.66 15.35
C LYS A 45 4.71 -4.78 15.26
N SER A 46 5.39 -3.74 15.71
CA SER A 46 6.86 -3.68 15.68
C SER A 46 7.40 -2.94 16.90
N ASN A 47 8.69 -3.10 17.16
CA ASN A 47 9.43 -2.37 18.18
C ASN A 47 10.73 -1.84 17.60
N PHE A 48 11.06 -0.62 17.99
CA PHE A 48 12.34 0.00 17.72
C PHE A 48 12.94 0.52 19.02
N ARG A 49 14.14 0.07 19.38
CA ARG A 49 14.81 0.39 20.65
C ARG A 49 13.87 0.15 21.84
N ASP A 50 13.28 -1.03 21.91
CA ASP A 50 12.33 -1.48 22.92
C ASP A 50 11.06 -0.63 23.06
N LYS A 51 10.82 0.32 22.15
CA LYS A 51 9.60 1.11 22.10
C LYS A 51 8.64 0.55 21.04
N PRO A 52 7.34 0.42 21.36
CA PRO A 52 6.33 0.03 20.38
C PRO A 52 6.30 1.01 19.20
N THR A 53 6.27 0.47 17.99
CA THR A 53 6.03 1.21 16.75
C THR A 53 4.94 0.56 15.95
N GLU A 54 4.20 1.36 15.20
CA GLU A 54 3.13 0.90 14.31
C GLU A 54 2.99 1.87 13.14
N PHE A 55 2.92 1.33 11.93
CA PHE A 55 2.85 2.12 10.70
C PHE A 55 1.54 1.92 9.94
N TRP A 56 0.71 0.96 10.37
CA TRP A 56 -0.56 0.65 9.74
C TRP A 56 -1.66 1.62 10.14
N ASN A 57 -1.83 1.84 11.45
CA ASN A 57 -2.85 2.72 11.97
C ASN A 57 -2.27 4.06 12.43
N GLN A 58 -2.23 5.02 11.52
CA GLN A 58 -1.68 6.36 11.76
C GLN A 58 -2.36 7.12 12.91
N LYS A 59 -3.62 6.77 13.26
CA LYS A 59 -4.31 7.40 14.41
C LYS A 59 -3.62 7.13 15.74
N LYS A 60 -2.87 6.01 15.85
CA LYS A 60 -2.12 5.69 17.07
C LYS A 60 -0.89 6.57 17.28
N LYS A 61 -0.43 7.26 16.24
CA LYS A 61 0.75 8.14 16.27
C LYS A 61 2.00 7.45 16.82
N LEU A 62 2.18 6.15 16.52
CA LEU A 62 3.35 5.36 16.91
C LEU A 62 4.38 5.24 15.80
N GLY A 63 4.07 5.71 14.61
CA GLY A 63 4.93 5.74 13.43
C GLY A 63 4.25 6.44 12.28
N ASP A 64 5.03 6.81 11.28
CA ASP A 64 4.57 7.43 10.04
C ASP A 64 5.38 6.91 8.86
N ILE A 65 4.81 6.97 7.66
CA ILE A 65 5.49 6.59 6.40
C ILE A 65 5.40 7.80 5.48
N ARG A 66 6.56 8.29 5.04
CA ARG A 66 6.64 9.48 4.20
C ARG A 66 7.37 9.20 2.91
N PHE A 67 6.84 9.75 1.83
CA PHE A 67 7.61 9.83 0.59
C PHE A 67 8.92 10.57 0.82
N HIS A 68 10.00 10.01 0.34
CA HIS A 68 11.33 10.62 0.44
C HIS A 68 11.78 11.19 -0.90
N GLN A 69 11.88 10.33 -1.92
CA GLN A 69 12.36 10.76 -3.23
C GLN A 69 11.92 9.83 -4.37
N PHE A 70 11.88 10.39 -5.56
CA PHE A 70 11.76 9.64 -6.79
C PHE A 70 13.16 9.23 -7.25
N LEU A 71 13.38 7.94 -7.46
CA LEU A 71 14.68 7.38 -7.84
C LEU A 71 14.86 7.27 -9.35
N GLY A 72 13.79 7.16 -10.10
CA GLY A 72 13.87 7.17 -11.56
C GLY A 72 12.75 6.43 -12.28
N LYS A 73 12.79 6.58 -13.60
CA LYS A 73 11.92 5.94 -14.58
C LYS A 73 12.79 5.23 -15.60
N THR A 74 12.46 4.00 -15.94
CA THR A 74 13.04 3.27 -17.06
C THR A 74 11.92 2.83 -17.99
N GLU A 75 12.04 3.15 -19.27
CA GLU A 75 11.04 2.81 -20.27
C GLU A 75 11.71 2.19 -21.49
N ASN A 76 11.16 1.09 -21.98
CA ASN A 76 11.56 0.43 -23.22
C ASN A 76 10.34 -0.22 -23.87
N LYS A 77 10.54 -0.88 -25.04
CA LYS A 77 9.44 -1.54 -25.79
C LYS A 77 8.73 -2.66 -25.02
N LYS A 78 9.34 -3.20 -23.95
CA LYS A 78 8.80 -4.34 -23.21
C LYS A 78 8.13 -3.94 -21.90
N SER A 79 8.54 -2.81 -21.28
CA SER A 79 8.05 -2.41 -19.95
C SER A 79 8.34 -0.95 -19.63
N LEU A 80 7.56 -0.45 -18.69
CA LEU A 80 7.80 0.79 -17.97
C LEU A 80 8.05 0.45 -16.50
N SER A 81 9.16 0.91 -15.92
CA SER A 81 9.44 0.77 -14.50
C SER A 81 9.59 2.15 -13.83
N LEU A 82 9.00 2.29 -12.67
CA LEU A 82 9.14 3.45 -11.79
C LEU A 82 9.76 3.00 -10.47
N GLN A 83 10.65 3.84 -9.91
CA GLN A 83 11.25 3.60 -8.60
C GLN A 83 11.14 4.84 -7.73
N PHE A 84 10.82 4.64 -6.47
CA PHE A 84 10.79 5.70 -5.46
C PHE A 84 11.16 5.15 -4.08
N GLU A 85 11.53 6.04 -3.21
CA GLU A 85 11.89 5.74 -1.83
C GLU A 85 10.91 6.39 -0.86
N GLN A 86 10.57 5.66 0.19
CA GLN A 86 9.85 6.18 1.35
C GLN A 86 10.56 5.80 2.63
N ILE A 87 10.35 6.60 3.68
CA ILE A 87 10.97 6.44 4.98
C ILE A 87 9.89 6.19 6.02
N PHE A 88 10.09 5.14 6.81
CA PHE A 88 9.33 4.89 8.01
C PHE A 88 9.98 5.61 9.17
N THR A 89 9.23 6.42 9.87
CA THR A 89 9.71 7.25 10.97
C THR A 89 8.92 7.01 12.25
N ALA A 90 9.55 7.23 13.39
CA ALA A 90 8.91 7.24 14.69
C ALA A 90 9.50 8.36 15.57
N GLY A 91 9.25 8.35 16.87
CA GLY A 91 9.64 9.43 17.78
C GLY A 91 8.51 10.42 17.98
N LYS A 92 8.78 11.43 18.82
CA LYS A 92 7.75 12.39 19.25
C LYS A 92 7.13 13.16 18.10
N ASP A 93 7.97 13.57 17.13
CA ASP A 93 7.56 14.37 15.97
C ASP A 93 7.79 13.61 14.66
N PHE A 94 7.90 12.27 14.72
CA PHE A 94 8.24 11.39 13.59
C PHE A 94 9.54 11.82 12.89
N ASP A 95 10.51 12.26 13.67
CA ASP A 95 11.81 12.76 13.21
C ASP A 95 12.89 11.67 13.14
N GLN A 96 12.64 10.52 13.77
CA GLN A 96 13.58 9.40 13.79
C GLN A 96 13.33 8.46 12.61
N PRO A 97 14.18 8.44 11.58
CA PRO A 97 14.15 7.41 10.54
C PRO A 97 14.43 6.03 11.14
N ILE A 98 13.65 5.04 10.78
CA ILE A 98 13.75 3.67 11.28
C ILE A 98 14.01 2.69 10.15
N LEU A 99 13.23 2.82 9.06
CA LEU A 99 13.30 1.92 7.92
C LEU A 99 13.24 2.75 6.63
N LYS A 100 14.04 2.34 5.67
CA LYS A 100 14.02 2.85 4.30
C LYS A 100 13.40 1.78 3.41
N GLU A 101 12.46 2.16 2.58
CA GLU A 101 11.81 1.27 1.64
C GLU A 101 11.90 1.81 0.21
N THR A 102 12.43 1.00 -0.69
CA THR A 102 12.42 1.28 -2.12
C THR A 102 11.33 0.46 -2.79
N TRP A 103 10.41 1.15 -3.45
CA TRP A 103 9.44 0.53 -4.31
C TRP A 103 9.90 0.58 -5.76
N LYS A 104 9.80 -0.56 -6.43
CA LYS A 104 9.92 -0.67 -7.88
C LYS A 104 8.62 -1.23 -8.42
N ILE A 105 8.01 -0.51 -9.36
CA ILE A 105 6.79 -0.90 -10.03
C ILE A 105 7.09 -1.07 -11.49
N THR A 106 6.77 -2.22 -12.04
CA THR A 106 6.99 -2.53 -13.45
C THR A 106 5.67 -2.87 -14.11
N VAL A 107 5.34 -2.14 -15.17
CA VAL A 107 4.16 -2.37 -16.00
C VAL A 107 4.64 -2.94 -17.35
N PRO A 108 4.10 -4.08 -17.83
CA PRO A 108 4.47 -4.62 -19.13
C PRO A 108 4.02 -3.68 -20.27
N GLY A 109 4.83 -3.56 -21.30
CA GLY A 109 4.59 -2.69 -22.46
C GLY A 109 3.62 -3.23 -23.51
N LYS A 110 2.97 -4.38 -23.24
CA LYS A 110 1.97 -4.97 -24.14
C LYS A 110 0.57 -4.65 -23.67
N GLU A 111 -0.35 -4.46 -24.61
CA GLU A 111 -1.75 -4.37 -24.29
C GLU A 111 -2.30 -5.71 -23.80
N LEU A 112 -3.00 -5.66 -22.67
CA LEU A 112 -3.69 -6.79 -22.07
C LEU A 112 -5.14 -6.39 -21.79
N PRO A 113 -6.07 -7.34 -21.75
CA PRO A 113 -7.47 -7.06 -21.39
C PRO A 113 -7.63 -6.66 -19.91
N HIS A 114 -6.56 -6.70 -19.14
CA HIS A 114 -6.48 -6.32 -17.73
C HIS A 114 -5.19 -5.56 -17.47
N HIS A 115 -5.17 -4.76 -16.41
CA HIS A 115 -3.92 -4.16 -15.94
C HIS A 115 -3.10 -5.19 -15.18
N GLN A 116 -1.82 -5.22 -15.50
CA GLN A 116 -0.83 -6.04 -14.82
C GLN A 116 0.32 -5.14 -14.38
N PHE A 117 0.81 -5.36 -13.18
CA PHE A 117 2.04 -4.73 -12.71
C PHE A 117 2.74 -5.65 -11.71
N ASP A 118 4.06 -5.62 -11.74
CA ASP A 118 4.90 -6.26 -10.74
C ASP A 118 5.33 -5.20 -9.74
N LEU A 119 5.26 -5.53 -8.47
CA LEU A 119 5.63 -4.65 -7.37
C LEU A 119 6.70 -5.31 -6.53
N THR A 120 7.84 -4.63 -6.38
CA THR A 120 8.93 -5.04 -5.52
C THR A 120 9.12 -4.00 -4.43
N SER A 121 9.09 -4.43 -3.17
CA SER A 121 9.45 -3.66 -2.00
C SER A 121 10.78 -4.17 -1.45
N ILE A 122 11.77 -3.29 -1.32
CA ILE A 122 13.07 -3.59 -0.72
C ILE A 122 13.20 -2.72 0.52
N GLN A 123 13.29 -3.36 1.68
CA GLN A 123 13.37 -2.67 2.97
C GLN A 123 14.72 -2.90 3.63
N SER A 124 15.26 -1.83 4.23
CA SER A 124 16.50 -1.86 5.02
C SER A 124 16.36 -0.98 6.25
N CYS A 125 17.06 -1.33 7.33
CA CYS A 125 17.13 -0.45 8.49
C CYS A 125 17.77 0.88 8.09
N ALA A 126 17.24 1.98 8.60
CA ALA A 126 17.79 3.32 8.39
C ALA A 126 18.87 3.68 9.43
N THR A 127 19.03 2.84 10.43
CA THR A 127 20.01 2.98 11.51
C THR A 127 20.70 1.64 11.79
N GLU A 128 21.70 1.64 12.67
CA GLU A 128 22.36 0.41 13.16
C GLU A 128 21.41 -0.46 14.02
N ASP A 129 20.38 0.15 14.62
CA ASP A 129 19.39 -0.59 15.41
C ASP A 129 18.35 -1.22 14.51
N PRO A 130 17.98 -2.50 14.75
CA PRO A 130 16.98 -3.18 13.94
C PRO A 130 15.56 -2.75 14.30
N LEU A 131 14.68 -2.72 13.30
CA LEU A 131 13.23 -2.76 13.52
C LEU A 131 12.79 -4.21 13.75
N ILE A 132 12.30 -4.51 14.94
CA ILE A 132 11.81 -5.84 15.29
C ILE A 132 10.34 -5.97 14.90
N ILE A 133 10.04 -6.74 13.87
CA ILE A 133 8.69 -7.00 13.40
C ILE A 133 8.16 -8.21 14.17
N GLN A 134 7.05 -8.02 14.88
CA GLN A 134 6.43 -9.07 15.67
C GLN A 134 5.35 -9.78 14.87
N ARG A 135 5.11 -11.06 15.21
CA ARG A 135 4.00 -11.80 14.63
C ARG A 135 2.67 -11.12 14.95
N TYR A 136 1.89 -10.87 13.92
CA TYR A 136 0.54 -10.31 14.03
C TYR A 136 -0.36 -10.94 12.97
N HIS A 137 -1.68 -10.83 13.09
CA HIS A 137 -2.62 -11.47 12.18
C HIS A 137 -2.81 -10.72 10.87
N TYR A 138 -2.35 -9.48 10.77
CA TYR A 138 -2.29 -8.71 9.52
C TYR A 138 -1.09 -7.76 9.53
N GLY A 139 -0.73 -7.27 8.33
CA GLY A 139 0.39 -6.36 8.09
C GLY A 139 1.05 -6.69 6.75
N GLY A 140 1.93 -5.84 6.28
CA GLY A 140 2.60 -5.97 4.99
C GLY A 140 1.82 -5.33 3.85
N MET A 141 1.77 -6.01 2.69
CA MET A 141 1.05 -5.51 1.51
C MET A 141 -0.45 -5.68 1.68
N ALA A 142 -1.19 -4.62 1.36
CA ALA A 142 -2.64 -4.64 1.40
C ALA A 142 -3.26 -3.77 0.30
N ILE A 143 -4.50 -4.11 -0.05
CA ILE A 143 -5.34 -3.32 -0.93
C ILE A 143 -6.65 -3.00 -0.21
N ARG A 144 -7.02 -1.72 -0.17
CA ARG A 144 -8.37 -1.32 0.21
C ARG A 144 -9.26 -1.37 -1.01
N GLY A 145 -10.22 -2.29 -1.01
CA GLY A 145 -11.22 -2.40 -2.08
C GLY A 145 -12.22 -1.25 -2.07
N ASN A 146 -12.95 -1.09 -3.16
CA ASN A 146 -13.96 -0.05 -3.31
C ASN A 146 -15.07 -0.20 -2.25
N ASP A 147 -15.45 0.90 -1.61
CA ASP A 147 -16.47 0.89 -0.55
C ASP A 147 -17.85 0.42 -1.01
N GLN A 148 -18.14 0.50 -2.32
CA GLN A 148 -19.38 -0.06 -2.87
C GLN A 148 -19.46 -1.58 -2.71
N TRP A 149 -18.34 -2.28 -2.58
CA TRP A 149 -18.32 -3.73 -2.36
C TRP A 149 -18.79 -4.13 -0.96
N LEU A 150 -18.82 -3.18 -0.03
CA LEU A 150 -19.34 -3.36 1.34
C LEU A 150 -20.85 -3.10 1.43
N LYS A 151 -21.48 -2.61 0.36
CA LYS A 151 -22.92 -2.43 0.32
C LYS A 151 -23.63 -3.76 0.20
N LEU A 152 -24.83 -3.83 0.76
CA LEU A 152 -25.70 -4.98 0.66
C LEU A 152 -26.65 -4.81 -0.53
N ASP A 153 -27.03 -5.93 -1.15
CA ASP A 153 -28.15 -6.01 -2.09
C ASP A 153 -29.49 -6.02 -1.33
N GLU A 154 -30.59 -6.15 -2.09
CA GLU A 154 -31.96 -6.20 -1.51
C GLU A 154 -32.17 -7.41 -0.61
N ASP A 155 -31.40 -8.47 -0.80
CA ASP A 155 -31.46 -9.72 -0.01
C ASP A 155 -30.48 -9.71 1.19
N GLY A 156 -29.72 -8.63 1.40
CA GLY A 156 -28.77 -8.46 2.48
C GLY A 156 -27.41 -9.10 2.24
N ASN A 157 -27.06 -9.48 1.01
CA ASN A 157 -25.74 -10.00 0.66
C ASN A 157 -24.80 -8.87 0.25
N LEU A 158 -23.49 -9.04 0.50
CA LEU A 158 -22.49 -8.08 0.02
C LEU A 158 -22.46 -8.03 -1.51
N LEU A 159 -22.46 -6.83 -2.07
CA LEU A 159 -22.29 -6.60 -3.51
C LEU A 159 -20.90 -6.99 -4.02
N GLY A 160 -19.88 -6.90 -3.14
CA GLY A 160 -18.51 -7.33 -3.44
C GLY A 160 -18.33 -8.80 -3.11
N ASN A 161 -17.62 -9.51 -3.97
CA ASN A 161 -17.17 -10.88 -3.72
C ASN A 161 -15.66 -10.98 -3.90
N MET A 162 -14.99 -11.62 -2.95
CA MET A 162 -13.57 -11.90 -3.01
C MET A 162 -13.36 -13.41 -2.97
N ILE A 163 -12.71 -13.95 -3.97
CA ILE A 163 -12.42 -15.37 -4.06
C ILE A 163 -10.89 -15.53 -4.06
N SER A 164 -10.36 -16.26 -3.10
CA SER A 164 -8.95 -16.61 -3.04
C SER A 164 -8.60 -17.67 -4.09
N SER A 165 -7.31 -17.85 -4.39
CA SER A 165 -6.83 -18.82 -5.39
C SER A 165 -7.19 -20.28 -5.06
N ASP A 166 -7.49 -20.58 -3.80
CA ASP A 166 -8.00 -21.89 -3.34
C ASP A 166 -9.54 -21.97 -3.33
N GLY A 167 -10.22 -20.99 -3.93
CA GLY A 167 -11.67 -20.95 -4.08
C GLY A 167 -12.45 -20.57 -2.83
N LYS A 168 -11.76 -20.14 -1.77
CA LYS A 168 -12.42 -19.71 -0.54
C LYS A 168 -12.86 -18.25 -0.62
N ASN A 169 -14.01 -17.96 -0.06
CA ASN A 169 -14.46 -16.60 0.21
C ASN A 169 -13.99 -16.23 1.63
N PRO A 170 -12.94 -15.40 1.79
CA PRO A 170 -12.53 -14.95 3.11
C PRO A 170 -13.67 -14.12 3.73
N LYS A 171 -14.13 -14.56 4.87
CA LYS A 171 -15.15 -13.84 5.67
C LYS A 171 -14.53 -12.63 6.36
#